data_fe6ef331f74017af42cd56c97855a375
#
_entry.id   fe6ef331f74017af42cd56c97855a375
#
_cell.length_a   1.000
_cell.length_b   1.000
_cell.length_c   1.000
_cell.angle_alpha   90.00
_cell.angle_beta   90.00
_cell.angle_gamma   90.00
#
_symmetry.space_group_name_H-M   'P 1'
#
loop_
_entity.id
_entity.type
_entity.pdbx_description
1 polymer ?
#
loop_
_entity_poly.entity_id
_entity_poly.type
_entity_poly.pdbx_seq_one_letter_code
_entity_poly.pdbx_strand_id
1 'polypeptide(L)'
;MNMPLLTVENLQLSFADEPVIKGISFNIYKGETFALVGESGSGKSLAALSVIRLHPAQATLQADSIQFAEIDILRTPEAELCTVRGQRVAMIFQDPMSSLNPVMSIGQQIAETIQLHFSLTKRLCTAKVLQLLEQVGIPDASRRINEYPHQLSGGQRQRVMIAIALAGEPDLLIADEPTTALDVTIQAQILKLLKNIQQENGMALWLISHDLALVSNMADRVAVMQSGRIVEAADNNQIFSHAQHQYTQTLLDALPDINYSAEHEKLPTPAILKLTGFKVYYPIRKGLFKRVVDHVKAVDDVSFTLQVGKTLALVGESGCGKTSLGKGLLNLIPSTAGQVEFAGVDLASLSQEELRAQRSAMQIVFQDPFAAMNPRMLILDIIAEGIRTLQP
;
A
#
# COMPACT_ATOMS: atom_id res chain seq x y z
N MET A 1 -9.59 33.97 12.64
CA MET A 1 -9.48 33.03 11.51
C MET A 1 -8.16 32.30 11.68
N ASN A 2 -8.15 30.98 11.71
CA ASN A 2 -6.90 30.24 11.75
C ASN A 2 -6.14 30.47 10.44
N MET A 3 -4.87 30.88 10.51
CA MET A 3 -4.03 30.97 9.32
C MET A 3 -3.70 29.55 8.83
N PRO A 4 -3.74 29.31 7.50
CA PRO A 4 -3.35 28.01 6.96
C PRO A 4 -1.86 27.74 7.21
N LEU A 5 -1.52 26.48 7.48
CA LEU A 5 -0.13 26.00 7.59
C LEU A 5 0.50 25.86 6.21
N LEU A 6 -0.29 25.36 5.23
CA LEU A 6 0.10 25.25 3.83
C LEU A 6 -0.96 25.92 2.96
N THR A 7 -0.52 26.81 2.05
CA THR A 7 -1.35 27.40 1.00
C THR A 7 -0.76 27.08 -0.35
N VAL A 8 -1.54 26.54 -1.25
CA VAL A 8 -1.17 26.24 -2.63
C VAL A 8 -2.16 26.95 -3.55
N GLU A 9 -1.64 27.78 -4.47
CA GLU A 9 -2.44 28.55 -5.42
C GLU A 9 -2.01 28.27 -6.85
N ASN A 10 -2.95 27.83 -7.68
CA ASN A 10 -2.79 27.59 -9.11
C ASN A 10 -1.59 26.70 -9.45
N LEU A 11 -1.37 25.62 -8.69
CA LEU A 11 -0.29 24.69 -8.94
C LEU A 11 -0.50 23.96 -10.28
N GLN A 12 0.47 24.05 -11.15
CA GLN A 12 0.51 23.38 -12.45
C GLN A 12 1.81 22.58 -12.59
N LEU A 13 1.73 21.39 -13.18
CA LEU A 13 2.89 20.56 -13.48
C LEU A 13 2.70 19.92 -14.86
N SER A 14 3.72 20.04 -15.71
CA SER A 14 3.73 19.45 -17.06
C SER A 14 5.01 18.67 -17.32
N PHE A 15 4.91 17.62 -18.14
CA PHE A 15 6.04 16.92 -18.74
C PHE A 15 6.08 17.30 -20.23
N ALA A 16 7.14 17.95 -20.66
CA ALA A 16 7.18 18.60 -21.97
C ALA A 16 5.93 19.52 -22.14
N ASP A 17 5.06 19.21 -23.09
CA ASP A 17 3.84 19.98 -23.36
C ASP A 17 2.56 19.33 -22.79
N GLU A 18 2.68 18.20 -22.08
CA GLU A 18 1.52 17.50 -21.51
C GLU A 18 1.27 17.93 -20.05
N PRO A 19 0.18 18.67 -19.76
CA PRO A 19 -0.15 19.09 -18.42
C PRO A 19 -0.76 17.94 -17.61
N VAL A 20 -0.08 17.55 -16.52
CA VAL A 20 -0.55 16.52 -15.57
C VAL A 20 -1.33 17.17 -14.42
N ILE A 21 -0.86 18.30 -13.89
CA ILE A 21 -1.59 19.10 -12.90
C ILE A 21 -1.98 20.41 -13.59
N LYS A 22 -3.26 20.76 -13.49
CA LYS A 22 -3.89 21.79 -14.34
C LYS A 22 -4.47 22.95 -13.52
N GLY A 23 -3.69 23.50 -12.59
CA GLY A 23 -4.08 24.63 -11.77
C GLY A 23 -4.95 24.22 -10.57
N ILE A 24 -4.34 23.53 -9.59
CA ILE A 24 -5.01 23.18 -8.33
C ILE A 24 -4.69 24.19 -7.25
N SER A 25 -5.68 24.46 -6.40
CA SER A 25 -5.54 25.36 -5.24
C SER A 25 -6.20 24.74 -4.03
N PHE A 26 -5.52 24.76 -2.88
CA PHE A 26 -6.03 24.25 -1.61
C PHE A 26 -5.22 24.79 -0.44
N ASN A 27 -5.80 24.68 0.77
CA ASN A 27 -5.16 25.04 2.03
C ASN A 27 -5.20 23.87 2.99
N ILE A 28 -4.19 23.76 3.85
CA ILE A 28 -4.15 22.81 4.97
C ILE A 28 -3.90 23.61 6.26
N TYR A 29 -4.66 23.30 7.31
CA TYR A 29 -4.56 23.98 8.59
C TYR A 29 -3.81 23.12 9.61
N LYS A 30 -3.25 23.78 10.63
CA LYS A 30 -2.54 23.06 11.70
C LYS A 30 -3.47 22.11 12.45
N GLY A 31 -3.01 20.88 12.69
CA GLY A 31 -3.79 19.84 13.35
C GLY A 31 -4.94 19.24 12.52
N GLU A 32 -5.09 19.65 11.24
CA GLU A 32 -6.09 19.14 10.31
C GLU A 32 -5.62 17.86 9.63
N THR A 33 -6.54 16.93 9.37
CA THR A 33 -6.35 15.87 8.40
C THR A 33 -7.04 16.26 7.10
N PHE A 34 -6.27 16.70 6.11
CA PHE A 34 -6.73 17.01 4.76
C PHE A 34 -6.49 15.81 3.84
N ALA A 35 -7.53 15.35 3.16
CA ALA A 35 -7.40 14.24 2.20
C ALA A 35 -7.50 14.71 0.75
N LEU A 36 -6.59 14.20 -0.10
CA LEU A 36 -6.67 14.34 -1.55
C LEU A 36 -6.97 12.98 -2.16
N VAL A 37 -8.15 12.82 -2.76
CA VAL A 37 -8.64 11.54 -3.29
C VAL A 37 -8.87 11.61 -4.80
N GLY A 38 -8.93 10.45 -5.46
CA GLY A 38 -9.20 10.31 -6.89
C GLY A 38 -8.55 9.06 -7.47
N GLU A 39 -8.82 8.75 -8.73
CA GLU A 39 -8.27 7.59 -9.43
C GLU A 39 -6.74 7.61 -9.52
N SER A 40 -6.14 6.42 -9.74
CA SER A 40 -4.71 6.32 -10.04
C SER A 40 -4.39 7.13 -11.30
N GLY A 41 -3.25 7.84 -11.28
CA GLY A 41 -2.85 8.71 -12.40
C GLY A 41 -3.53 10.09 -12.44
N SER A 42 -4.41 10.46 -11.50
CA SER A 42 -5.01 11.80 -11.45
C SER A 42 -4.04 12.94 -11.10
N GLY A 43 -2.81 12.63 -10.63
CA GLY A 43 -1.77 13.60 -10.30
C GLY A 43 -1.53 13.84 -8.81
N LYS A 44 -2.18 13.10 -7.90
CA LYS A 44 -2.12 13.31 -6.44
C LYS A 44 -0.70 13.26 -5.87
N SER A 45 0.04 12.18 -6.13
CA SER A 45 1.43 12.03 -5.66
C SER A 45 2.36 13.10 -6.22
N LEU A 46 2.14 13.48 -7.50
CA LEU A 46 2.89 14.56 -8.13
C LEU A 46 2.58 15.92 -7.50
N ALA A 47 1.32 16.17 -7.09
CA ALA A 47 0.97 17.38 -6.34
C ALA A 47 1.73 17.47 -5.02
N ALA A 48 1.79 16.37 -4.26
CA ALA A 48 2.55 16.30 -3.01
C ALA A 48 4.05 16.55 -3.22
N LEU A 49 4.65 15.85 -4.19
CA LEU A 49 6.06 16.05 -4.55
C LEU A 49 6.36 17.48 -5.02
N SER A 50 5.42 18.10 -5.74
CA SER A 50 5.57 19.47 -6.23
C SER A 50 5.60 20.49 -5.12
N VAL A 51 4.75 20.33 -4.09
CA VAL A 51 4.68 21.22 -2.93
C VAL A 51 6.00 21.24 -2.15
N ILE A 52 6.72 20.15 -2.10
CA ILE A 52 8.04 20.09 -1.45
C ILE A 52 9.21 20.18 -2.45
N ARG A 53 8.93 20.52 -3.72
CA ARG A 53 9.91 20.60 -4.83
C ARG A 53 10.77 19.35 -5.01
N LEU A 54 10.16 18.17 -4.85
CA LEU A 54 10.76 16.85 -5.17
C LEU A 54 10.14 16.21 -6.42
N HIS A 55 9.47 17.00 -7.27
CA HIS A 55 8.97 16.53 -8.56
C HIS A 55 10.12 16.11 -9.48
N PRO A 56 9.88 15.21 -10.46
CA PRO A 56 10.91 14.77 -11.41
C PRO A 56 11.55 15.93 -12.15
N ALA A 57 12.86 15.84 -12.41
CA ALA A 57 13.62 16.93 -13.06
C ALA A 57 13.15 17.27 -14.50
N GLN A 58 12.45 16.32 -15.15
CA GLN A 58 11.87 16.52 -16.48
C GLN A 58 10.54 17.28 -16.44
N ALA A 59 9.96 17.47 -15.27
CA ALA A 59 8.71 18.18 -15.10
C ALA A 59 8.93 19.68 -14.90
N THR A 60 8.07 20.50 -15.50
CA THR A 60 8.04 21.95 -15.32
C THR A 60 6.96 22.29 -14.31
N LEU A 61 7.37 22.87 -13.17
CA LEU A 61 6.49 23.34 -12.10
C LEU A 61 6.19 24.83 -12.28
N GLN A 62 4.90 25.19 -12.20
CA GLN A 62 4.41 26.57 -12.15
C GLN A 62 3.34 26.67 -11.06
N ALA A 63 3.34 27.76 -10.32
CA ALA A 63 2.28 28.09 -9.36
C ALA A 63 2.28 29.59 -9.09
N ASP A 64 1.14 30.16 -8.72
CA ASP A 64 1.06 31.55 -8.28
C ASP A 64 1.69 31.70 -6.91
N SER A 65 1.44 30.74 -6.02
CA SER A 65 2.02 30.68 -4.68
C SER A 65 2.06 29.27 -4.11
N ILE A 66 3.16 28.92 -3.40
CA ILE A 66 3.23 27.77 -2.49
C ILE A 66 3.85 28.27 -1.19
N GLN A 67 3.01 28.52 -0.18
CA GLN A 67 3.44 29.05 1.13
C GLN A 67 3.27 27.96 2.19
N PHE A 68 4.36 27.69 2.90
CA PHE A 68 4.34 26.83 4.09
C PHE A 68 4.68 27.67 5.30
N ALA A 69 3.69 27.97 6.14
CA ALA A 69 3.80 28.99 7.19
C ALA A 69 4.34 30.31 6.59
N GLU A 70 5.51 30.76 7.05
CA GLU A 70 6.16 31.97 6.57
C GLU A 70 7.13 31.74 5.39
N ILE A 71 7.25 30.49 4.89
CA ILE A 71 8.25 30.08 3.88
C ILE A 71 7.60 30.04 2.51
N ASP A 72 8.12 30.82 1.57
CA ASP A 72 7.80 30.73 0.14
C ASP A 72 8.60 29.58 -0.50
N ILE A 73 7.94 28.44 -0.70
CA ILE A 73 8.58 27.21 -1.23
C ILE A 73 9.16 27.43 -2.63
N LEU A 74 8.52 28.27 -3.47
CA LEU A 74 8.97 28.50 -4.85
C LEU A 74 10.28 29.27 -4.91
N ARG A 75 10.46 30.25 -4.00
CA ARG A 75 11.59 31.19 -3.99
C ARG A 75 12.71 30.78 -3.06
N THR A 76 12.42 29.92 -2.10
CA THR A 76 13.41 29.48 -1.10
C THR A 76 14.55 28.70 -1.78
N PRO A 77 15.83 29.07 -1.50
CA PRO A 77 16.98 28.35 -2.02
C PRO A 77 17.00 26.88 -1.59
N GLU A 78 17.58 26.00 -2.42
CA GLU A 78 17.59 24.55 -2.16
C GLU A 78 18.25 24.19 -0.82
N ALA A 79 19.31 24.87 -0.44
CA ALA A 79 19.99 24.65 0.85
C ALA A 79 19.08 24.89 2.05
N GLU A 80 18.19 25.89 1.98
CA GLU A 80 17.21 26.17 3.02
C GLU A 80 16.04 25.20 2.97
N LEU A 81 15.58 24.78 1.77
CA LEU A 81 14.55 23.75 1.64
C LEU A 81 14.98 22.41 2.22
N CYS A 82 16.27 22.07 2.18
CA CYS A 82 16.80 20.89 2.84
C CYS A 82 16.60 20.91 4.36
N THR A 83 16.53 22.09 4.98
CA THR A 83 16.22 22.20 6.42
C THR A 83 14.71 22.09 6.69
N VAL A 84 13.88 22.45 5.73
CA VAL A 84 12.41 22.33 5.84
C VAL A 84 11.97 20.89 5.63
N ARG A 85 12.53 20.24 4.59
CA ARG A 85 12.24 18.82 4.29
C ARG A 85 12.80 17.92 5.39
N GLY A 86 11.96 17.05 5.89
CA GLY A 86 12.28 16.10 6.96
C GLY A 86 12.12 16.68 8.37
N GLN A 87 12.30 18.01 8.56
CA GLN A 87 12.12 18.66 9.86
C GLN A 87 10.73 19.29 10.01
N ARG A 88 10.31 20.12 9.04
CA ARG A 88 9.02 20.82 9.13
C ARG A 88 7.93 20.18 8.26
N VAL A 89 8.32 19.65 7.13
CA VAL A 89 7.46 18.88 6.23
C VAL A 89 8.10 17.52 5.97
N ALA A 90 7.44 16.46 6.33
CA ALA A 90 7.90 15.09 6.07
C ALA A 90 6.93 14.37 5.13
N MET A 91 7.42 13.35 4.43
CA MET A 91 6.62 12.56 3.51
C MET A 91 6.82 11.06 3.72
N ILE A 92 5.71 10.33 3.76
CA ILE A 92 5.66 8.87 3.65
C ILE A 92 5.35 8.54 2.21
N PHE A 93 6.26 7.84 1.54
CA PHE A 93 6.10 7.45 0.14
C PHE A 93 5.27 6.17 -0.01
N GLN A 94 4.69 5.98 -1.18
CA GLN A 94 3.76 4.89 -1.50
C GLN A 94 4.38 3.49 -1.33
N ASP A 95 5.65 3.29 -1.70
CA ASP A 95 6.31 1.99 -1.66
C ASP A 95 7.42 1.92 -0.60
N PRO A 96 7.23 1.14 0.48
CA PRO A 96 8.25 0.97 1.51
C PRO A 96 9.47 0.18 1.04
N MET A 97 9.35 -0.59 -0.05
CA MET A 97 10.47 -1.38 -0.57
C MET A 97 11.51 -0.52 -1.28
N SER A 98 11.07 0.49 -2.01
CA SER A 98 11.94 1.43 -2.72
C SER A 98 12.42 2.58 -1.83
N SER A 99 11.69 2.88 -0.75
CA SER A 99 11.98 4.02 0.14
C SER A 99 13.02 3.71 1.21
N LEU A 100 13.17 2.44 1.62
CA LEU A 100 14.14 2.03 2.62
C LEU A 100 15.43 1.54 1.95
N ASN A 101 16.59 2.02 2.44
CA ASN A 101 17.89 1.56 1.97
C ASN A 101 18.15 0.11 2.44
N PRO A 102 18.25 -0.88 1.52
CA PRO A 102 18.36 -2.30 1.87
C PRO A 102 19.67 -2.68 2.56
N VAL A 103 20.73 -1.85 2.45
CA VAL A 103 22.06 -2.11 3.00
C VAL A 103 22.35 -1.33 4.29
N MET A 104 21.35 -0.58 4.80
CA MET A 104 21.43 0.11 6.09
C MET A 104 20.44 -0.50 7.08
N SER A 105 20.82 -0.59 8.37
CA SER A 105 19.87 -1.01 9.41
C SER A 105 18.78 0.05 9.62
N ILE A 106 17.61 -0.37 10.12
CA ILE A 106 16.49 0.53 10.35
C ILE A 106 16.84 1.64 11.36
N GLY A 107 17.63 1.29 12.38
CA GLY A 107 18.10 2.29 13.36
C GLY A 107 19.04 3.32 12.75
N GLN A 108 19.90 2.93 11.80
CA GLN A 108 20.78 3.85 11.09
C GLN A 108 20.00 4.84 10.24
N GLN A 109 18.96 4.38 9.53
CA GLN A 109 18.13 5.25 8.67
C GLN A 109 17.33 6.27 9.48
N ILE A 110 16.76 5.88 10.63
CA ILE A 110 16.09 6.83 11.54
C ILE A 110 17.11 7.80 12.15
N ALA A 111 18.28 7.29 12.55
CA ALA A 111 19.33 8.12 13.14
C ALA A 111 19.88 9.16 12.16
N GLU A 112 19.94 8.85 10.87
CA GLU A 112 20.36 9.77 9.80
C GLU A 112 19.48 11.03 9.79
N THR A 113 18.15 10.87 9.77
CA THR A 113 17.22 12.01 9.83
C THR A 113 17.39 12.83 11.11
N ILE A 114 17.53 12.16 12.26
CA ILE A 114 17.76 12.87 13.54
C ILE A 114 19.05 13.68 13.50
N GLN A 115 20.14 13.11 12.98
CA GLN A 115 21.45 13.76 12.93
C GLN A 115 21.51 14.93 11.94
N LEU A 116 20.72 14.86 10.85
CA LEU A 116 20.59 15.96 9.88
C LEU A 116 19.96 17.20 10.50
N HIS A 117 18.97 17.04 11.37
CA HIS A 117 18.15 18.14 11.86
C HIS A 117 18.42 18.52 13.31
N PHE A 118 19.05 17.63 14.11
CA PHE A 118 19.30 17.87 15.53
C PHE A 118 20.76 17.59 15.90
N SER A 119 21.38 18.52 16.60
CA SER A 119 22.73 18.35 17.13
C SER A 119 22.72 17.51 18.42
N LEU A 120 22.42 16.21 18.30
CA LEU A 120 22.36 15.31 19.44
C LEU A 120 23.64 14.48 19.59
N THR A 121 24.02 14.16 20.84
CA THR A 121 25.06 13.16 21.10
C THR A 121 24.59 11.78 20.62
N LYS A 122 25.53 10.90 20.28
CA LYS A 122 25.24 9.53 19.83
C LYS A 122 24.28 8.79 20.78
N ARG A 123 24.47 8.95 22.10
CA ARG A 123 23.62 8.32 23.12
C ARG A 123 22.17 8.83 23.06
N LEU A 124 21.97 10.13 22.95
CA LEU A 124 20.63 10.74 22.85
C LEU A 124 19.96 10.39 21.53
N CYS A 125 20.71 10.39 20.42
CA CYS A 125 20.20 9.95 19.13
C CYS A 125 19.69 8.49 19.19
N THR A 126 20.48 7.57 19.75
CA THR A 126 20.04 6.17 19.91
C THR A 126 18.80 6.05 20.79
N ALA A 127 18.70 6.81 21.87
CA ALA A 127 17.53 6.81 22.74
C ALA A 127 16.28 7.30 21.99
N LYS A 128 16.41 8.38 21.18
CA LYS A 128 15.32 8.90 20.34
C LYS A 128 14.89 7.89 19.26
N VAL A 129 15.84 7.17 18.63
CA VAL A 129 15.55 6.09 17.68
C VAL A 129 14.71 4.99 18.33
N LEU A 130 15.09 4.54 19.52
CA LEU A 130 14.34 3.50 20.26
C LEU A 130 12.94 3.98 20.60
N GLN A 131 12.79 5.21 21.09
CA GLN A 131 11.51 5.82 21.40
C GLN A 131 10.59 5.86 20.16
N LEU A 132 11.11 6.28 18.99
CA LEU A 132 10.35 6.30 17.74
C LEU A 132 9.92 4.90 17.29
N LEU A 133 10.81 3.89 17.38
CA LEU A 133 10.47 2.51 17.04
C LEU A 133 9.38 1.94 17.97
N GLU A 134 9.41 2.28 19.25
CA GLU A 134 8.37 1.92 20.22
C GLU A 134 7.05 2.66 19.92
N GLN A 135 7.10 3.95 19.63
CA GLN A 135 5.94 4.78 19.29
C GLN A 135 5.20 4.25 18.06
N VAL A 136 5.93 3.81 17.03
CA VAL A 136 5.31 3.21 15.85
C VAL A 136 4.94 1.74 16.05
N GLY A 137 5.18 1.16 17.23
CA GLY A 137 4.77 -0.19 17.59
C GLY A 137 5.63 -1.29 16.97
N ILE A 138 6.95 -1.07 16.83
CA ILE A 138 7.90 -2.13 16.50
C ILE A 138 8.19 -2.94 17.77
N PRO A 139 7.85 -4.25 17.81
CA PRO A 139 8.12 -5.06 19.00
C PRO A 139 9.62 -5.30 19.18
N ASP A 140 10.12 -5.38 20.41
CA ASP A 140 11.53 -5.60 20.74
C ASP A 140 12.48 -4.59 20.05
N ALA A 141 12.15 -3.30 20.08
CA ALA A 141 12.86 -2.22 19.39
C ALA A 141 14.38 -2.26 19.61
N SER A 142 14.83 -2.56 20.85
CA SER A 142 16.24 -2.63 21.24
C SER A 142 17.02 -3.73 20.51
N ARG A 143 16.37 -4.84 20.16
CA ARG A 143 16.97 -5.91 19.36
C ARG A 143 16.91 -5.56 17.88
N ARG A 144 15.74 -5.08 17.42
CA ARG A 144 15.46 -4.85 16.01
C ARG A 144 16.11 -3.62 15.42
N ILE A 145 16.59 -2.69 16.22
CA ILE A 145 17.29 -1.48 15.76
C ILE A 145 18.44 -1.78 14.78
N ASN A 146 19.05 -2.95 14.88
CA ASN A 146 20.14 -3.40 14.01
C ASN A 146 19.67 -4.28 12.85
N GLU A 147 18.37 -4.58 12.74
CA GLU A 147 17.83 -5.37 11.63
C GLU A 147 17.77 -4.53 10.34
N TYR A 148 17.79 -5.22 9.20
CA TYR A 148 17.71 -4.63 7.87
C TYR A 148 16.27 -4.71 7.34
N PRO A 149 15.88 -3.86 6.37
CA PRO A 149 14.52 -3.85 5.83
C PRO A 149 14.01 -5.21 5.34
N HIS A 150 14.87 -6.03 4.74
CA HIS A 150 14.51 -7.35 4.22
C HIS A 150 14.15 -8.37 5.33
N GLN A 151 14.51 -8.10 6.59
CA GLN A 151 14.21 -8.96 7.74
C GLN A 151 12.85 -8.65 8.37
N LEU A 152 12.18 -7.58 7.91
CA LEU A 152 10.92 -7.07 8.43
C LEU A 152 9.73 -7.46 7.53
N SER A 153 8.54 -7.62 8.13
CA SER A 153 7.29 -7.73 7.37
C SER A 153 6.92 -6.41 6.68
N GLY A 154 5.99 -6.44 5.70
CA GLY A 154 5.51 -5.24 5.01
C GLY A 154 5.00 -4.17 5.97
N GLY A 155 4.14 -4.54 6.91
CA GLY A 155 3.62 -3.62 7.92
C GLY A 155 4.70 -3.07 8.87
N GLN A 156 5.73 -3.86 9.19
CA GLN A 156 6.86 -3.36 9.99
C GLN A 156 7.73 -2.39 9.20
N ARG A 157 7.97 -2.61 7.91
CA ARG A 157 8.67 -1.64 7.04
C ARG A 157 7.90 -0.33 6.95
N GLN A 158 6.57 -0.39 6.81
CA GLN A 158 5.72 0.80 6.83
C GLN A 158 5.85 1.58 8.13
N ARG A 159 5.84 0.90 9.28
CA ARG A 159 6.05 1.53 10.59
C ARG A 159 7.44 2.18 10.72
N VAL A 160 8.48 1.56 10.15
CA VAL A 160 9.82 2.16 10.10
C VAL A 160 9.84 3.41 9.22
N MET A 161 9.18 3.41 8.05
CA MET A 161 9.04 4.62 7.23
C MET A 161 8.33 5.76 7.98
N ILE A 162 7.26 5.44 8.71
CA ILE A 162 6.58 6.41 9.58
C ILE A 162 7.55 6.95 10.64
N ALA A 163 8.36 6.09 11.28
CA ALA A 163 9.35 6.51 12.27
C ALA A 163 10.42 7.45 11.67
N ILE A 164 10.88 7.19 10.44
CA ILE A 164 11.81 8.07 9.70
C ILE A 164 11.14 9.42 9.44
N ALA A 165 9.91 9.44 8.95
CA ALA A 165 9.17 10.68 8.67
C ALA A 165 8.92 11.52 9.95
N LEU A 166 8.69 10.86 11.09
CA LEU A 166 8.47 11.52 12.38
C LEU A 166 9.76 11.95 13.08
N ALA A 167 10.92 11.47 12.64
CA ALA A 167 12.19 11.68 13.30
C ALA A 167 12.60 13.18 13.37
N GLY A 168 12.12 13.98 12.43
CA GLY A 168 12.31 15.43 12.39
C GLY A 168 11.28 16.23 13.19
N GLU A 169 10.24 15.61 13.76
CA GLU A 169 9.13 16.28 14.46
C GLU A 169 8.36 17.27 13.57
N PRO A 170 7.80 16.81 12.44
CA PRO A 170 7.25 17.68 11.41
C PRO A 170 5.95 18.39 11.86
N ASP A 171 5.74 19.62 11.33
CA ASP A 171 4.48 20.35 11.44
C ASP A 171 3.43 19.78 10.47
N LEU A 172 3.87 19.28 9.29
CA LEU A 172 3.05 18.65 8.26
C LEU A 172 3.61 17.29 7.86
N LEU A 173 2.81 16.26 7.96
CA LEU A 173 3.10 14.92 7.42
C LEU A 173 2.27 14.68 6.17
N ILE A 174 2.94 14.47 5.03
CA ILE A 174 2.31 14.04 3.80
C ILE A 174 2.37 12.51 3.75
N ALA A 175 1.22 11.85 3.65
CA ALA A 175 1.13 10.40 3.58
C ALA A 175 0.56 9.99 2.21
N ASP A 176 1.44 9.57 1.31
CA ASP A 176 1.07 9.17 -0.04
C ASP A 176 0.76 7.67 -0.08
N GLU A 177 -0.53 7.35 -0.08
CA GLU A 177 -1.05 5.98 -0.04
C GLU A 177 -0.39 5.10 1.04
N PRO A 178 -0.38 5.52 2.33
CA PRO A 178 0.46 4.92 3.36
C PRO A 178 0.10 3.48 3.71
N THR A 179 -0.93 2.91 3.11
CA THR A 179 -1.45 1.57 3.39
C THR A 179 -1.53 0.67 2.16
N THR A 180 -1.06 1.15 1.01
CA THR A 180 -1.03 0.35 -0.23
C THR A 180 -0.21 -0.93 -0.04
N ALA A 181 -0.72 -2.05 -0.57
CA ALA A 181 -0.15 -3.40 -0.46
C ALA A 181 -0.11 -4.00 0.97
N LEU A 182 -0.81 -3.41 1.92
CA LEU A 182 -1.01 -3.98 3.26
C LEU A 182 -2.36 -4.70 3.36
N ASP A 183 -2.44 -5.69 4.25
CA ASP A 183 -3.73 -6.29 4.59
C ASP A 183 -4.60 -5.34 5.42
N VAL A 184 -5.93 -5.57 5.39
CA VAL A 184 -6.94 -4.68 6.00
C VAL A 184 -6.69 -4.47 7.50
N THR A 185 -6.22 -5.49 8.22
CA THR A 185 -5.94 -5.39 9.66
C THR A 185 -4.75 -4.46 9.92
N ILE A 186 -3.66 -4.64 9.20
CA ILE A 186 -2.46 -3.78 9.30
C ILE A 186 -2.77 -2.37 8.81
N GLN A 187 -3.57 -2.23 7.73
CA GLN A 187 -4.03 -0.95 7.24
C GLN A 187 -4.75 -0.15 8.34
N ALA A 188 -5.75 -0.76 9.01
CA ALA A 188 -6.47 -0.12 10.11
C ALA A 188 -5.54 0.28 11.27
N GLN A 189 -4.54 -0.57 11.59
CA GLN A 189 -3.55 -0.26 12.63
C GLN A 189 -2.66 0.93 12.26
N ILE A 190 -2.18 1.01 11.01
CA ILE A 190 -1.34 2.12 10.52
C ILE A 190 -2.12 3.44 10.55
N LEU A 191 -3.37 3.43 10.10
CA LEU A 191 -4.20 4.63 10.10
C LEU A 191 -4.51 5.12 11.52
N LYS A 192 -4.84 4.20 12.43
CA LYS A 192 -5.03 4.53 13.82
C LYS A 192 -3.75 5.10 14.44
N LEU A 193 -2.59 4.54 14.11
CA LEU A 193 -1.29 5.05 14.54
C LEU A 193 -1.08 6.49 14.05
N LEU A 194 -1.28 6.77 12.75
CA LEU A 194 -1.13 8.11 12.19
C LEU A 194 -2.08 9.11 12.84
N LYS A 195 -3.34 8.74 13.08
CA LYS A 195 -4.33 9.58 13.74
C LYS A 195 -3.96 9.90 15.19
N ASN A 196 -3.49 8.91 15.95
CA ASN A 196 -3.04 9.12 17.32
C ASN A 196 -1.84 10.08 17.38
N ILE A 197 -0.83 9.84 16.53
CA ILE A 197 0.37 10.69 16.48
C ILE A 197 0.01 12.12 16.05
N GLN A 198 -0.88 12.28 15.09
CA GLN A 198 -1.39 13.57 14.63
C GLN A 198 -2.05 14.34 15.79
N GLN A 199 -2.89 13.68 16.58
CA GLN A 199 -3.56 14.29 17.73
C GLN A 199 -2.59 14.61 18.87
N GLU A 200 -1.64 13.72 19.18
CA GLU A 200 -0.66 13.92 20.24
C GLU A 200 0.30 15.09 19.95
N ASN A 201 0.75 15.20 18.69
CA ASN A 201 1.74 16.22 18.29
C ASN A 201 1.09 17.49 17.76
N GLY A 202 -0.22 17.51 17.48
CA GLY A 202 -0.91 18.64 16.86
C GLY A 202 -0.39 18.97 15.46
N MET A 203 0.26 18.00 14.78
CA MET A 203 0.73 18.17 13.40
C MET A 203 -0.45 18.09 12.42
N ALA A 204 -0.30 18.70 11.24
CA ALA A 204 -1.22 18.49 10.13
C ALA A 204 -0.90 17.19 9.40
N LEU A 205 -1.93 16.49 8.90
CA LEU A 205 -1.79 15.30 8.08
C LEU A 205 -2.41 15.55 6.70
N TRP A 206 -1.60 15.49 5.65
CA TRP A 206 -2.09 15.44 4.27
C TRP A 206 -2.12 14.00 3.79
N LEU A 207 -3.32 13.42 3.76
CA LEU A 207 -3.55 12.03 3.36
C LEU A 207 -3.89 11.97 1.87
N ILE A 208 -3.11 11.24 1.09
CA ILE A 208 -3.40 10.92 -0.30
C ILE A 208 -3.86 9.47 -0.35
N SER A 209 -5.02 9.23 -0.96
CA SER A 209 -5.60 7.90 -1.07
C SER A 209 -6.53 7.77 -2.26
N HIS A 210 -6.69 6.56 -2.77
CA HIS A 210 -7.76 6.18 -3.68
C HIS A 210 -8.90 5.46 -2.95
N ASP A 211 -8.75 5.16 -1.65
CA ASP A 211 -9.73 4.47 -0.81
C ASP A 211 -10.60 5.49 -0.06
N LEU A 212 -11.80 5.72 -0.57
CA LEU A 212 -12.77 6.64 0.02
C LEU A 212 -13.30 6.16 1.38
N ALA A 213 -13.45 4.85 1.59
CA ALA A 213 -13.93 4.31 2.86
C ALA A 213 -12.93 4.58 3.99
N LEU A 214 -11.64 4.56 3.67
CA LEU A 214 -10.56 4.92 4.57
C LEU A 214 -10.62 6.42 4.90
N VAL A 215 -10.73 7.25 3.87
CA VAL A 215 -10.75 8.72 3.99
C VAL A 215 -11.94 9.19 4.82
N SER A 216 -13.13 8.60 4.65
CA SER A 216 -14.34 8.97 5.40
C SER A 216 -14.17 8.88 6.92
N ASN A 217 -13.28 7.99 7.40
CA ASN A 217 -13.03 7.78 8.83
C ASN A 217 -11.86 8.63 9.38
N MET A 218 -11.06 9.24 8.50
CA MET A 218 -9.81 9.90 8.90
C MET A 218 -9.82 11.40 8.68
N ALA A 219 -10.37 11.84 7.55
CA ALA A 219 -10.23 13.21 7.10
C ALA A 219 -11.22 14.17 7.76
N ASP A 220 -10.79 15.41 7.97
CA ASP A 220 -11.63 16.52 8.35
C ASP A 220 -12.20 17.21 7.10
N ARG A 221 -11.35 17.41 6.08
CA ARG A 221 -11.70 17.96 4.77
C ARG A 221 -11.15 17.09 3.65
N VAL A 222 -11.88 17.05 2.55
CA VAL A 222 -11.56 16.20 1.39
C VAL A 222 -11.57 17.04 0.11
N ALA A 223 -10.55 16.88 -0.72
CA ALA A 223 -10.52 17.36 -2.09
C ALA A 223 -10.50 16.16 -3.05
N VAL A 224 -11.39 16.20 -4.03
CA VAL A 224 -11.50 15.16 -5.07
C VAL A 224 -10.78 15.63 -6.33
N MET A 225 -9.83 14.83 -6.79
CA MET A 225 -8.99 15.16 -7.95
C MET A 225 -9.30 14.24 -9.12
N GLN A 226 -9.60 14.84 -10.27
CA GLN A 226 -9.83 14.15 -11.54
C GLN A 226 -9.00 14.79 -12.65
N SER A 227 -8.25 14.00 -13.42
CA SER A 227 -7.50 14.43 -14.60
C SER A 227 -6.68 15.71 -14.41
N GLY A 228 -6.02 15.84 -13.25
CA GLY A 228 -5.15 16.96 -12.93
C GLY A 228 -5.86 18.20 -12.35
N ARG A 229 -7.15 18.12 -12.02
CA ARG A 229 -7.94 19.22 -11.41
C ARG A 229 -8.61 18.79 -10.13
N ILE A 230 -8.73 19.68 -9.17
CA ILE A 230 -9.65 19.50 -8.05
C ILE A 230 -11.05 19.84 -8.57
N VAL A 231 -11.94 18.85 -8.57
CA VAL A 231 -13.31 18.99 -9.08
C VAL A 231 -14.31 19.30 -7.97
N GLU A 232 -14.00 18.89 -6.74
CA GLU A 232 -14.80 19.18 -5.55
C GLU A 232 -13.90 19.22 -4.32
N ALA A 233 -14.15 20.15 -3.40
CA ALA A 233 -13.48 20.22 -2.11
C ALA A 233 -14.44 20.74 -1.04
N ALA A 234 -14.61 19.99 0.04
CA ALA A 234 -15.48 20.34 1.14
C ALA A 234 -15.12 19.59 2.43
N ASP A 235 -15.85 19.85 3.49
CA ASP A 235 -15.78 19.08 4.72
C ASP A 235 -16.16 17.61 4.46
N ASN A 236 -15.57 16.71 5.23
CA ASN A 236 -15.76 15.27 5.07
C ASN A 236 -17.24 14.87 4.97
N ASN A 237 -18.04 15.31 5.94
CA ASN A 237 -19.49 15.01 5.94
C ASN A 237 -20.20 15.47 4.68
N GLN A 238 -19.82 16.62 4.11
CA GLN A 238 -20.44 17.14 2.91
C GLN A 238 -20.11 16.28 1.69
N ILE A 239 -18.83 15.87 1.53
CA ILE A 239 -18.42 15.01 0.42
C ILE A 239 -19.14 13.66 0.48
N PHE A 240 -19.20 13.00 1.64
CA PHE A 240 -19.76 11.66 1.75
C PHE A 240 -21.29 11.59 1.80
N SER A 241 -21.96 12.67 2.21
CA SER A 241 -23.43 12.69 2.31
C SER A 241 -24.11 13.51 1.21
N HIS A 242 -23.44 14.50 0.64
CA HIS A 242 -24.04 15.50 -0.25
C HIS A 242 -23.07 15.90 -1.38
N ALA A 243 -22.35 14.95 -1.96
CA ALA A 243 -21.49 15.21 -3.11
C ALA A 243 -22.25 15.90 -4.25
N GLN A 244 -21.69 16.99 -4.76
CA GLN A 244 -22.33 17.79 -5.81
C GLN A 244 -21.77 17.46 -7.19
N HIS A 245 -20.48 17.17 -7.29
CA HIS A 245 -19.85 16.86 -8.59
C HIS A 245 -20.15 15.43 -9.02
N GLN A 246 -20.56 15.23 -10.26
CA GLN A 246 -20.94 13.93 -10.81
C GLN A 246 -19.84 12.87 -10.64
N TYR A 247 -18.57 13.23 -10.83
CA TYR A 247 -17.45 12.30 -10.62
C TYR A 247 -17.33 11.83 -9.17
N THR A 248 -17.52 12.74 -8.20
CA THR A 248 -17.52 12.37 -6.77
C THR A 248 -18.64 11.39 -6.47
N GLN A 249 -19.83 11.63 -7.00
CA GLN A 249 -20.97 10.70 -6.86
C GLN A 249 -20.65 9.33 -7.46
N THR A 250 -20.08 9.30 -8.67
CA THR A 250 -19.67 8.04 -9.32
C THR A 250 -18.65 7.26 -8.47
N LEU A 251 -17.68 7.96 -7.84
CA LEU A 251 -16.71 7.33 -6.95
C LEU A 251 -17.37 6.76 -5.67
N LEU A 252 -18.36 7.47 -5.12
CA LEU A 252 -19.10 7.02 -3.94
C LEU A 252 -20.02 5.85 -4.25
N ASP A 253 -20.70 5.87 -5.40
CA ASP A 253 -21.56 4.78 -5.88
C ASP A 253 -20.79 3.49 -6.18
N ALA A 254 -19.49 3.61 -6.46
CA ALA A 254 -18.62 2.46 -6.67
C ALA A 254 -18.18 1.79 -5.36
N LEU A 255 -18.44 2.40 -4.19
CA LEU A 255 -18.17 1.76 -2.91
C LEU A 255 -19.08 0.53 -2.73
N PRO A 256 -18.54 -0.61 -2.31
CA PRO A 256 -19.34 -1.81 -2.07
C PRO A 256 -20.40 -1.55 -1.01
N ASP A 257 -21.66 -1.76 -1.35
CA ASP A 257 -22.74 -1.77 -0.34
C ASP A 257 -22.65 -3.06 0.48
N ILE A 258 -22.34 -2.93 1.76
CA ILE A 258 -22.26 -4.07 2.70
C ILE A 258 -23.62 -4.77 2.83
N ASN A 259 -24.72 -4.06 2.53
CA ASN A 259 -26.08 -4.60 2.57
C ASN A 259 -26.53 -5.24 1.25
N TYR A 260 -25.65 -5.27 0.23
CA TYR A 260 -25.96 -5.92 -1.03
C TYR A 260 -26.06 -7.43 -0.84
N SER A 261 -27.24 -7.90 -0.50
CA SER A 261 -27.61 -9.32 -0.58
C SER A 261 -27.99 -9.61 -2.02
N ALA A 262 -27.08 -10.17 -2.80
CA ALA A 262 -27.46 -10.79 -4.05
C ALA A 262 -28.43 -11.93 -3.71
N GLU A 263 -29.72 -11.78 -4.02
CA GLU A 263 -30.69 -12.87 -4.04
C GLU A 263 -30.26 -13.83 -5.15
N HIS A 264 -29.33 -14.70 -4.83
CA HIS A 264 -29.01 -15.82 -5.71
C HIS A 264 -30.07 -16.89 -5.48
N GLU A 265 -30.90 -17.16 -6.49
CA GLU A 265 -31.75 -18.34 -6.50
C GLU A 265 -30.91 -19.55 -6.06
N LYS A 266 -31.37 -20.21 -5.00
CA LYS A 266 -30.72 -21.38 -4.39
C LYS A 266 -31.00 -22.65 -5.23
N LEU A 267 -30.68 -22.65 -6.51
CA LEU A 267 -30.64 -23.90 -7.25
C LEU A 267 -29.43 -24.71 -6.76
N PRO A 268 -29.60 -25.98 -6.40
CA PRO A 268 -28.49 -26.85 -6.01
C PRO A 268 -27.55 -27.03 -7.20
N THR A 269 -26.40 -26.33 -7.17
CA THR A 269 -25.37 -26.48 -8.21
C THR A 269 -24.35 -27.53 -7.76
N PRO A 270 -23.84 -28.36 -8.68
CA PRO A 270 -22.84 -29.38 -8.35
C PRO A 270 -21.56 -28.75 -7.83
N ALA A 271 -20.84 -29.49 -6.99
CA ALA A 271 -19.51 -29.09 -6.56
C ALA A 271 -18.52 -29.15 -7.72
N ILE A 272 -17.79 -28.08 -8.00
CA ILE A 272 -16.72 -28.07 -8.99
C ILE A 272 -15.36 -28.34 -8.36
N LEU A 273 -15.15 -27.88 -7.11
CA LEU A 273 -13.91 -28.08 -6.37
C LEU A 273 -14.25 -28.51 -4.93
N LYS A 274 -13.60 -29.56 -4.46
CA LYS A 274 -13.73 -30.05 -3.09
C LYS A 274 -12.34 -30.31 -2.50
N LEU A 275 -12.07 -29.72 -1.35
CA LEU A 275 -10.88 -29.97 -0.55
C LEU A 275 -11.27 -30.74 0.70
N THR A 276 -10.39 -31.67 1.10
CA THR A 276 -10.57 -32.43 2.33
C THR A 276 -9.22 -32.60 3.02
N GLY A 277 -9.10 -32.04 4.24
CA GLY A 277 -7.90 -32.16 5.07
C GLY A 277 -6.61 -31.67 4.41
N PHE A 278 -6.68 -30.64 3.57
CA PHE A 278 -5.58 -30.20 2.72
C PHE A 278 -4.46 -29.52 3.51
N LYS A 279 -3.19 -29.94 3.27
CA LYS A 279 -2.00 -29.47 3.98
C LYS A 279 -0.88 -29.11 3.02
N VAL A 280 -0.22 -27.97 3.29
CA VAL A 280 1.00 -27.55 2.59
C VAL A 280 2.03 -27.10 3.62
N TYR A 281 3.11 -27.86 3.76
CA TYR A 281 4.19 -27.61 4.71
C TYR A 281 5.49 -27.36 3.96
N TYR A 282 6.20 -26.28 4.34
CA TYR A 282 7.53 -25.96 3.81
C TYR A 282 8.61 -26.46 4.75
N PRO A 283 9.56 -27.30 4.30
CA PRO A 283 10.60 -27.83 5.16
C PRO A 283 11.63 -26.75 5.53
N ILE A 284 11.92 -26.63 6.84
CA ILE A 284 13.01 -25.81 7.35
C ILE A 284 14.28 -26.68 7.35
N ARG A 285 15.26 -26.31 6.53
CA ARG A 285 16.52 -27.04 6.40
C ARG A 285 17.64 -26.29 7.13
N LYS A 286 18.43 -26.99 7.97
CA LYS A 286 19.59 -26.40 8.68
C LYS A 286 20.85 -27.26 8.48
N GLY A 287 22.01 -26.61 8.69
CA GLY A 287 23.34 -27.24 8.63
C GLY A 287 23.87 -27.43 7.22
N LEU A 288 25.14 -27.86 7.14
CA LEU A 288 25.88 -28.07 5.88
C LEU A 288 25.19 -29.09 4.95
N PHE A 289 24.55 -30.11 5.53
CA PHE A 289 23.84 -31.17 4.79
C PHE A 289 22.35 -30.85 4.54
N LYS A 290 21.90 -29.61 4.77
CA LYS A 290 20.51 -29.16 4.54
C LYS A 290 19.45 -30.12 5.08
N ARG A 291 19.66 -30.72 6.26
CA ARG A 291 18.70 -31.64 6.89
C ARG A 291 17.45 -30.87 7.30
N VAL A 292 16.27 -31.48 7.04
CA VAL A 292 15.00 -30.95 7.50
C VAL A 292 14.93 -31.08 9.01
N VAL A 293 14.80 -29.96 9.71
CA VAL A 293 14.75 -29.89 11.18
C VAL A 293 13.38 -29.51 11.68
N ASP A 294 12.52 -28.91 10.83
CA ASP A 294 11.18 -28.49 11.17
C ASP A 294 10.40 -28.16 9.90
N HIS A 295 9.10 -27.79 10.01
CA HIS A 295 8.24 -27.40 8.91
C HIS A 295 7.47 -26.13 9.24
N VAL A 296 7.38 -25.20 8.30
CA VAL A 296 6.41 -24.11 8.34
C VAL A 296 5.09 -24.66 7.79
N LYS A 297 4.09 -24.75 8.65
CA LYS A 297 2.74 -25.19 8.28
C LYS A 297 1.96 -24.03 7.66
N ALA A 298 2.14 -23.81 6.37
CA ALA A 298 1.50 -22.69 5.66
C ALA A 298 0.01 -22.90 5.46
N VAL A 299 -0.40 -24.15 5.24
CA VAL A 299 -1.80 -24.60 5.18
C VAL A 299 -1.91 -25.86 6.02
N ASP A 300 -2.79 -25.85 7.01
CA ASP A 300 -2.95 -26.99 7.92
C ASP A 300 -4.44 -27.31 8.08
N ASP A 301 -4.84 -28.48 7.55
CA ASP A 301 -6.17 -29.09 7.69
C ASP A 301 -7.34 -28.25 7.13
N VAL A 302 -7.18 -27.71 5.91
CA VAL A 302 -8.20 -26.88 5.28
C VAL A 302 -9.16 -27.76 4.45
N SER A 303 -10.47 -27.58 4.69
CA SER A 303 -11.53 -28.28 3.95
C SER A 303 -12.62 -27.30 3.53
N PHE A 304 -13.03 -27.34 2.27
CA PHE A 304 -14.18 -26.58 1.76
C PHE A 304 -14.67 -27.15 0.42
N THR A 305 -15.84 -26.68 -0.01
CA THR A 305 -16.43 -27.01 -1.30
C THR A 305 -16.81 -25.76 -2.04
N LEU A 306 -16.44 -25.65 -3.33
CA LEU A 306 -16.86 -24.59 -4.24
C LEU A 306 -17.86 -25.16 -5.26
N GLN A 307 -19.01 -24.52 -5.37
CA GLN A 307 -20.06 -24.90 -6.32
C GLN A 307 -19.89 -24.17 -7.65
N VAL A 308 -20.38 -24.78 -8.73
CA VAL A 308 -20.42 -24.15 -10.06
C VAL A 308 -21.17 -22.82 -10.01
N GLY A 309 -20.61 -21.76 -10.61
CA GLY A 309 -21.21 -20.44 -10.67
C GLY A 309 -21.19 -19.65 -9.35
N LYS A 310 -20.51 -20.15 -8.30
CA LYS A 310 -20.38 -19.47 -7.02
C LYS A 310 -18.98 -18.91 -6.84
N THR A 311 -18.88 -17.79 -6.13
CA THR A 311 -17.60 -17.19 -5.69
C THR A 311 -17.35 -17.55 -4.23
N LEU A 312 -16.18 -18.11 -3.93
CA LEU A 312 -15.70 -18.35 -2.56
C LEU A 312 -14.58 -17.37 -2.28
N ALA A 313 -14.77 -16.49 -1.30
CA ALA A 313 -13.74 -15.58 -0.83
C ALA A 313 -12.91 -16.22 0.28
N LEU A 314 -11.59 -16.22 0.12
CA LEU A 314 -10.63 -16.64 1.14
C LEU A 314 -9.98 -15.39 1.75
N VAL A 315 -10.34 -15.05 2.97
CA VAL A 315 -9.88 -13.85 3.67
C VAL A 315 -8.96 -14.19 4.85
N GLY A 316 -8.11 -13.27 5.21
CA GLY A 316 -7.16 -13.41 6.33
C GLY A 316 -5.95 -12.51 6.18
N GLU A 317 -5.13 -12.42 7.22
CA GLU A 317 -3.92 -11.58 7.28
C GLU A 317 -2.86 -11.99 6.26
N SER A 318 -1.93 -11.07 5.97
CA SER A 318 -0.78 -11.38 5.12
C SER A 318 0.07 -12.49 5.75
N GLY A 319 0.48 -13.47 4.92
CA GLY A 319 1.26 -14.62 5.41
C GLY A 319 0.46 -15.76 6.02
N CYS A 320 -0.88 -15.69 6.16
CA CYS A 320 -1.69 -16.77 6.73
C CYS A 320 -1.89 -18.00 5.81
N GLY A 321 -1.25 -18.02 4.63
CA GLY A 321 -1.23 -19.20 3.75
C GLY A 321 -2.17 -19.15 2.55
N LYS A 322 -2.93 -18.08 2.30
CA LYS A 322 -3.87 -17.96 1.15
C LYS A 322 -3.23 -18.29 -0.19
N THR A 323 -2.09 -17.66 -0.48
CA THR A 323 -1.34 -17.89 -1.73
C THR A 323 -0.77 -19.30 -1.79
N SER A 324 -0.32 -19.86 -0.66
CA SER A 324 0.14 -21.26 -0.59
C SER A 324 -0.98 -22.24 -0.85
N LEU A 325 -2.19 -21.95 -0.35
CA LEU A 325 -3.38 -22.75 -0.65
C LEU A 325 -3.68 -22.73 -2.16
N GLY A 326 -3.78 -21.54 -2.78
CA GLY A 326 -4.05 -21.43 -4.22
C GLY A 326 -3.00 -22.13 -5.09
N LYS A 327 -1.72 -21.96 -4.78
CA LYS A 327 -0.62 -22.65 -5.49
C LYS A 327 -0.64 -24.16 -5.27
N GLY A 328 -0.99 -24.61 -4.06
CA GLY A 328 -1.12 -26.04 -3.74
C GLY A 328 -2.29 -26.68 -4.48
N LEU A 329 -3.45 -26.00 -4.58
CA LEU A 329 -4.62 -26.45 -5.34
C LEU A 329 -4.31 -26.73 -6.82
N LEU A 330 -3.53 -25.84 -7.44
CA LEU A 330 -3.09 -25.98 -8.82
C LEU A 330 -1.89 -26.94 -8.99
N ASN A 331 -1.47 -27.57 -7.90
CA ASN A 331 -0.27 -28.40 -7.85
C ASN A 331 0.98 -27.72 -8.44
N LEU A 332 1.08 -26.37 -8.23
CA LEU A 332 2.30 -25.60 -8.52
C LEU A 332 3.35 -25.77 -7.43
N ILE A 333 2.92 -26.11 -6.23
CA ILE A 333 3.74 -26.56 -5.11
C ILE A 333 3.16 -27.89 -4.60
N PRO A 334 4.01 -28.84 -4.16
CA PRO A 334 3.52 -30.14 -3.69
C PRO A 334 2.68 -29.97 -2.41
N SER A 335 1.53 -30.64 -2.36
CA SER A 335 0.76 -30.81 -1.13
C SER A 335 1.47 -31.80 -0.18
N THR A 336 1.32 -31.59 1.13
CA THR A 336 1.87 -32.49 2.14
C THR A 336 0.89 -33.62 2.44
N ALA A 337 -0.40 -33.32 2.47
CA ALA A 337 -1.49 -34.28 2.71
C ALA A 337 -2.83 -33.69 2.28
N GLY A 338 -3.89 -34.50 2.31
CA GLY A 338 -5.25 -34.13 1.95
C GLY A 338 -5.57 -34.44 0.52
N GLN A 339 -6.84 -34.22 0.12
CA GLN A 339 -7.36 -34.51 -1.20
C GLN A 339 -7.91 -33.25 -1.87
N VAL A 340 -7.72 -33.15 -3.18
CA VAL A 340 -8.27 -32.11 -4.04
C VAL A 340 -9.02 -32.77 -5.19
N GLU A 341 -10.34 -32.67 -5.17
CA GLU A 341 -11.22 -33.14 -6.21
C GLU A 341 -11.69 -31.96 -7.05
N PHE A 342 -11.41 -31.99 -8.36
CA PHE A 342 -11.84 -30.97 -9.32
C PHE A 342 -12.72 -31.64 -10.40
N ALA A 343 -13.96 -31.15 -10.57
CA ALA A 343 -14.95 -31.70 -11.48
C ALA A 343 -15.13 -33.21 -11.34
N GLY A 344 -15.08 -33.75 -10.11
CA GLY A 344 -15.24 -35.18 -9.82
C GLY A 344 -13.96 -35.99 -9.97
N VAL A 345 -12.81 -35.38 -10.28
CA VAL A 345 -11.52 -36.05 -10.46
C VAL A 345 -10.56 -35.68 -9.34
N ASP A 346 -9.98 -36.68 -8.66
CA ASP A 346 -8.93 -36.46 -7.67
C ASP A 346 -7.61 -36.08 -8.38
N LEU A 347 -7.15 -34.84 -8.18
CA LEU A 347 -5.94 -34.34 -8.83
C LEU A 347 -4.65 -35.06 -8.38
N ALA A 348 -4.65 -35.69 -7.22
CA ALA A 348 -3.51 -36.46 -6.74
C ALA A 348 -3.33 -37.80 -7.47
N SER A 349 -4.40 -38.32 -8.09
CA SER A 349 -4.36 -39.55 -8.84
C SER A 349 -3.87 -39.43 -10.30
N LEU A 350 -3.73 -38.16 -10.78
CA LEU A 350 -3.40 -37.87 -12.17
C LEU A 350 -1.90 -37.96 -12.45
N SER A 351 -1.54 -38.46 -13.63
CA SER A 351 -0.22 -38.30 -14.19
C SER A 351 0.09 -36.84 -14.52
N GLN A 352 1.38 -36.52 -14.75
CA GLN A 352 1.78 -35.16 -15.12
C GLN A 352 1.14 -34.65 -16.41
N GLU A 353 0.86 -35.56 -17.35
CA GLU A 353 0.24 -35.23 -18.63
C GLU A 353 -1.24 -34.93 -18.46
N GLU A 354 -1.98 -35.78 -17.71
CA GLU A 354 -3.37 -35.55 -17.35
C GLU A 354 -3.58 -34.30 -16.52
N LEU A 355 -2.65 -34.00 -15.58
CA LEU A 355 -2.68 -32.77 -14.78
C LEU A 355 -2.48 -31.52 -15.65
N ARG A 356 -1.64 -31.59 -16.70
CA ARG A 356 -1.49 -30.50 -17.68
C ARG A 356 -2.80 -30.25 -18.43
N ALA A 357 -3.49 -31.30 -18.83
CA ALA A 357 -4.79 -31.17 -19.48
C ALA A 357 -5.84 -30.52 -18.54
N GLN A 358 -5.88 -30.93 -17.28
CA GLN A 358 -6.77 -30.30 -16.27
C GLN A 358 -6.46 -28.82 -15.99
N ARG A 359 -5.21 -28.40 -16.11
CA ARG A 359 -4.82 -26.99 -15.93
C ARG A 359 -5.43 -26.05 -16.97
N SER A 360 -5.88 -26.54 -18.11
CA SER A 360 -6.66 -25.74 -19.08
C SER A 360 -7.99 -25.23 -18.49
N ALA A 361 -8.57 -25.99 -17.57
CA ALA A 361 -9.83 -25.67 -16.92
C ALA A 361 -9.64 -24.87 -15.58
N MET A 362 -8.38 -24.73 -15.13
CA MET A 362 -8.05 -24.02 -13.88
C MET A 362 -7.01 -22.94 -14.19
N GLN A 363 -7.33 -21.68 -13.88
CA GLN A 363 -6.44 -20.55 -14.13
C GLN A 363 -6.13 -19.81 -12.83
N ILE A 364 -4.99 -19.14 -12.79
CA ILE A 364 -4.57 -18.29 -11.68
C ILE A 364 -4.16 -16.90 -12.18
N VAL A 365 -4.62 -15.88 -11.50
CA VAL A 365 -4.11 -14.52 -11.63
C VAL A 365 -3.20 -14.26 -10.43
N PHE A 366 -1.92 -13.99 -10.70
CA PHE A 366 -0.94 -13.72 -9.64
C PHE A 366 -1.09 -12.31 -9.08
N GLN A 367 -0.72 -12.14 -7.82
CA GLN A 367 -0.80 -10.87 -7.10
C GLN A 367 0.09 -9.78 -7.71
N ASP A 368 1.26 -10.14 -8.24
CA ASP A 368 2.21 -9.23 -8.88
C ASP A 368 2.21 -9.45 -10.40
N PRO A 369 1.58 -8.53 -11.17
CA PRO A 369 1.55 -8.66 -12.63
C PRO A 369 2.92 -8.49 -13.27
N PHE A 370 3.83 -7.70 -12.68
CA PHE A 370 5.17 -7.52 -13.22
C PHE A 370 6.03 -8.78 -13.06
N ALA A 371 5.96 -9.43 -11.89
CA ALA A 371 6.65 -10.71 -11.67
C ALA A 371 6.04 -11.86 -12.49
N ALA A 372 4.76 -11.76 -12.86
CA ALA A 372 4.08 -12.77 -13.65
C ALA A 372 4.42 -12.69 -15.15
N MET A 373 4.78 -11.52 -15.66
CA MET A 373 5.11 -11.29 -17.07
C MET A 373 6.62 -11.39 -17.31
N ASN A 374 7.01 -12.00 -18.44
CA ASN A 374 8.42 -12.00 -18.85
C ASN A 374 8.79 -10.62 -19.47
N PRO A 375 9.68 -9.82 -18.82
CA PRO A 375 9.99 -8.47 -19.28
C PRO A 375 10.74 -8.42 -20.61
N ARG A 376 11.20 -9.59 -21.13
CA ARG A 376 11.92 -9.71 -22.41
C ARG A 376 11.02 -10.13 -23.56
N MET A 377 9.75 -10.35 -23.33
CA MET A 377 8.77 -10.76 -24.35
C MET A 377 7.82 -9.60 -24.69
N LEU A 378 7.38 -9.56 -25.94
CA LEU A 378 6.31 -8.65 -26.33
C LEU A 378 4.98 -9.10 -25.73
N ILE A 379 4.09 -8.17 -25.47
CA ILE A 379 2.74 -8.46 -24.92
C ILE A 379 2.00 -9.47 -25.79
N LEU A 380 2.11 -9.35 -27.11
CA LEU A 380 1.52 -10.31 -28.06
C LEU A 380 2.06 -11.74 -27.83
N ASP A 381 3.36 -11.88 -27.60
CA ASP A 381 3.98 -13.21 -27.43
C ASP A 381 3.59 -13.82 -26.08
N ILE A 382 3.48 -13.01 -25.01
CA ILE A 382 3.02 -13.45 -23.69
C ILE A 382 1.58 -14.00 -23.78
N ILE A 383 0.68 -13.27 -24.48
CA ILE A 383 -0.71 -13.71 -24.66
C ILE A 383 -0.76 -14.95 -25.55
N ALA A 384 0.00 -14.96 -26.65
CA ALA A 384 0.03 -16.06 -27.61
C ALA A 384 0.62 -17.34 -27.02
N GLU A 385 1.55 -17.27 -26.06
CA GLU A 385 2.14 -18.43 -25.39
C GLU A 385 1.06 -19.32 -24.73
N GLY A 386 0.15 -18.70 -23.97
CA GLY A 386 -0.97 -19.43 -23.35
C GLY A 386 -1.86 -20.12 -24.38
N ILE A 387 -2.22 -19.41 -25.46
CA ILE A 387 -3.06 -19.96 -26.54
C ILE A 387 -2.37 -21.13 -27.24
N ARG A 388 -1.09 -20.96 -27.64
CA ARG A 388 -0.31 -22.01 -28.31
C ARG A 388 -0.08 -23.25 -27.45
N THR A 389 0.01 -23.07 -26.12
CA THR A 389 0.24 -24.18 -25.18
C THR A 389 -1.03 -24.97 -24.90
N LEU A 390 -2.20 -24.31 -24.88
CA LEU A 390 -3.49 -24.92 -24.55
C LEU A 390 -4.26 -25.40 -25.78
N GLN A 391 -3.97 -24.84 -26.96
CA GLN A 391 -4.59 -25.19 -28.26
C GLN A 391 -3.48 -25.36 -29.29
N PRO A 392 -2.70 -26.44 -29.23
CA PRO A 392 -1.62 -26.72 -30.18
C PRO A 392 -2.10 -27.01 -31.61
#